data_75dbaa7faae2cb5665e8c85fa5eb262a
#
_entry.id   75dbaa7faae2cb5665e8c85fa5eb262a
#
_cell.length_a   1.000
_cell.length_b   1.000
_cell.length_c   1.000
_cell.angle_alpha   90.00
_cell.angle_beta   90.00
_cell.angle_gamma   90.00
#
_symmetry.space_group_name_H-M   'P 1'
#
loop_
_entity.id
_entity.type
_entity.pdbx_description
1 polymer ?
#
loop_
_entity_poly.entity_id
_entity_poly.type
_entity_poly.pdbx_seq_one_letter_code
_entity_poly.pdbx_strand_id
1 'polypeptide(L)'
;PESTGALVNNLREFEALREFFSSSTLLACIDVPFLIIFLLLLGFISGPLVFLPLAAMPVLFGAGVLLQAAAKRSAEQGYRQNMHKNALLVEMVNGLETLKCCMAESRMQRLWEAVVGNSAAASADARRYNNLAVGISMLVTQLVTVIMVIWGVYRIGDGLMTMGGLIGSNILVGRAMAPLLQMASLLTRLQNSRVSLKALDMLMELPSENQDEKALLDFGNLEASFSMEDVSFAYPGAERTALADVNLRIRRGEKVGIVGRMGSGKSTLGKLLIGLYQPAQGAVKFGGVDIRQLAGADLRSRVGFLPQDVVLFYGTLRDNIVLGDPTINDHLVLRASALAGVTDFVRNNPAGFGAQVGEQGKNLSGGQRQAVALARALVRDPEVLILDEPTSNMDNASERMVQRRLRSILEGKTLVLITHRLSMLDIVDRLVGMD
;
A
#
# COMPACT_ATOMS: atom_id res chain seq x y z
N PRO A 1 11.55 2.77 -5.02
CA PRO A 1 10.29 2.87 -4.28
C PRO A 1 9.16 2.43 -5.21
N GLU A 2 8.42 1.40 -4.79
CA GLU A 2 7.24 0.94 -5.50
C GLU A 2 6.19 2.05 -5.49
N SER A 3 5.44 2.18 -6.58
CA SER A 3 4.36 3.18 -6.66
C SER A 3 3.27 2.83 -5.63
N THR A 4 2.55 3.83 -5.13
CA THR A 4 1.40 3.64 -4.21
C THR A 4 0.41 2.62 -4.76
N GLY A 5 0.22 2.57 -6.10
CA GLY A 5 -0.62 1.58 -6.76
C GLY A 5 -0.09 0.15 -6.64
N ALA A 6 1.22 -0.05 -6.59
CA ALA A 6 1.83 -1.37 -6.37
C ALA A 6 1.59 -1.86 -4.94
N LEU A 7 1.74 -1.00 -3.94
CA LEU A 7 1.45 -1.31 -2.54
C LEU A 7 -0.04 -1.69 -2.32
N VAL A 8 -0.97 -0.95 -2.91
CA VAL A 8 -2.40 -1.26 -2.85
C VAL A 8 -2.70 -2.62 -3.51
N ASN A 9 -2.03 -2.93 -4.62
CA ASN A 9 -2.19 -4.23 -5.27
C ASN A 9 -1.65 -5.38 -4.40
N ASN A 10 -0.50 -5.19 -3.74
CA ASN A 10 0.06 -6.18 -2.81
C ASN A 10 -0.90 -6.49 -1.65
N LEU A 11 -1.60 -5.49 -1.11
CA LEU A 11 -2.64 -5.70 -0.09
C LEU A 11 -3.84 -6.49 -0.61
N ARG A 12 -4.25 -6.29 -1.88
CA ARG A 12 -5.32 -7.10 -2.51
C ARG A 12 -4.94 -8.57 -2.65
N GLU A 13 -3.66 -8.87 -2.82
CA GLU A 13 -3.16 -10.24 -2.89
C GLU A 13 -3.36 -11.02 -1.58
N PHE A 14 -3.49 -10.35 -0.43
CA PHE A 14 -3.86 -10.99 0.82
C PHE A 14 -5.24 -11.66 0.76
N GLU A 15 -6.19 -11.08 0.03
CA GLU A 15 -7.51 -11.68 -0.17
C GLU A 15 -7.42 -12.97 -0.99
N ALA A 16 -6.56 -12.99 -2.02
CA ALA A 16 -6.32 -14.20 -2.81
C ALA A 16 -5.69 -15.34 -1.98
N LEU A 17 -4.77 -14.98 -1.06
CA LEU A 17 -4.22 -15.94 -0.08
C LEU A 17 -5.30 -16.47 0.86
N ARG A 18 -6.12 -15.60 1.42
CA ARG A 18 -7.23 -15.99 2.31
C ARG A 18 -8.20 -16.93 1.60
N GLU A 19 -8.55 -16.64 0.35
CA GLU A 19 -9.45 -17.47 -0.45
C GLU A 19 -8.83 -18.85 -0.75
N PHE A 20 -7.53 -18.90 -1.03
CA PHE A 20 -6.81 -20.16 -1.24
C PHE A 20 -6.88 -21.06 0.00
N PHE A 21 -6.61 -20.52 1.20
CA PHE A 21 -6.62 -21.30 2.44
C PHE A 21 -8.03 -21.64 2.93
N SER A 22 -9.04 -20.81 2.63
CA SER A 22 -10.38 -21.01 3.16
C SER A 22 -11.25 -21.98 2.34
N SER A 23 -11.11 -22.02 1.02
CA SER A 23 -12.03 -22.80 0.18
C SER A 23 -11.36 -23.94 -0.59
N SER A 24 -10.30 -23.65 -1.34
CA SER A 24 -9.74 -24.60 -2.31
C SER A 24 -8.89 -25.69 -1.66
N THR A 25 -8.12 -25.34 -0.64
CA THR A 25 -7.23 -26.28 0.06
C THR A 25 -8.02 -27.23 0.95
N LEU A 26 -9.08 -26.75 1.58
CA LEU A 26 -9.95 -27.55 2.43
C LEU A 26 -10.69 -28.63 1.63
N LEU A 27 -11.23 -28.26 0.44
CA LEU A 27 -11.86 -29.20 -0.47
C LEU A 27 -10.86 -30.26 -0.95
N ALA A 28 -9.64 -29.90 -1.34
CA ALA A 28 -8.63 -30.84 -1.76
C ALA A 28 -8.21 -31.82 -0.64
N CYS A 29 -8.10 -31.33 0.60
CA CYS A 29 -7.82 -32.17 1.75
C CYS A 29 -8.93 -33.21 2.03
N ILE A 30 -10.17 -32.82 1.75
CA ILE A 30 -11.32 -33.74 1.88
C ILE A 30 -11.36 -34.73 0.72
N ASP A 31 -11.10 -34.32 -0.50
CA ASP A 31 -11.22 -35.15 -1.70
C ASP A 31 -10.17 -36.25 -1.77
N VAL A 32 -8.96 -36.07 -1.21
CA VAL A 32 -7.88 -37.08 -1.25
C VAL A 32 -8.24 -38.38 -0.50
N PRO A 33 -8.76 -38.37 0.73
CA PRO A 33 -9.25 -39.61 1.38
C PRO A 33 -10.36 -40.29 0.60
N PHE A 34 -11.31 -39.55 0.04
CA PHE A 34 -12.39 -40.10 -0.75
C PHE A 34 -11.90 -40.74 -2.05
N LEU A 35 -10.89 -40.15 -2.69
CA LEU A 35 -10.23 -40.75 -3.86
C LEU A 35 -9.70 -42.17 -3.54
N ILE A 36 -9.02 -42.33 -2.40
CA ILE A 36 -8.49 -43.63 -1.97
C ILE A 36 -9.63 -44.64 -1.73
N ILE A 37 -10.70 -44.18 -1.04
CA ILE A 37 -11.89 -45.01 -0.79
C ILE A 37 -12.54 -45.48 -2.11
N PHE A 38 -12.73 -44.57 -3.07
CA PHE A 38 -13.32 -44.88 -4.38
C PHE A 38 -12.46 -45.89 -5.17
N LEU A 39 -11.13 -45.75 -5.14
CA LEU A 39 -10.22 -46.69 -5.78
C LEU A 39 -10.25 -48.06 -5.12
N LEU A 40 -10.32 -48.17 -3.80
CA LEU A 40 -10.46 -49.45 -3.07
C LEU A 40 -11.78 -50.13 -3.40
N LEU A 41 -12.90 -49.36 -3.39
CA LEU A 41 -14.22 -49.89 -3.78
C LEU A 41 -14.24 -50.35 -5.24
N LEU A 42 -13.61 -49.61 -6.14
CA LEU A 42 -13.48 -49.95 -7.53
C LEU A 42 -12.69 -51.27 -7.70
N GLY A 43 -11.57 -51.40 -6.97
CA GLY A 43 -10.78 -52.66 -6.96
C GLY A 43 -11.58 -53.86 -6.47
N PHE A 44 -12.43 -53.69 -5.44
CA PHE A 44 -13.27 -54.73 -4.90
C PHE A 44 -14.38 -55.16 -5.87
N ILE A 45 -15.01 -54.19 -6.57
CA ILE A 45 -16.14 -54.47 -7.49
C ILE A 45 -15.67 -54.98 -8.85
N SER A 46 -14.65 -54.35 -9.43
CA SER A 46 -14.24 -54.59 -10.81
C SER A 46 -12.87 -55.27 -10.97
N GLY A 47 -12.18 -55.53 -9.86
CA GLY A 47 -10.89 -56.22 -9.86
C GLY A 47 -9.84 -55.45 -10.68
N PRO A 48 -9.22 -56.05 -11.72
CA PRO A 48 -8.11 -55.40 -12.44
C PRO A 48 -8.47 -54.13 -13.21
N LEU A 49 -9.76 -53.77 -13.38
CA LEU A 49 -10.16 -52.54 -14.01
C LEU A 49 -9.71 -51.26 -13.21
N VAL A 50 -9.39 -51.41 -11.93
CA VAL A 50 -8.84 -50.37 -11.10
C VAL A 50 -7.49 -49.82 -11.62
N PHE A 51 -6.73 -50.63 -12.37
CA PHE A 51 -5.46 -50.18 -12.95
C PHE A 51 -5.62 -49.11 -14.02
N LEU A 52 -6.83 -48.97 -14.64
CA LEU A 52 -7.09 -47.93 -15.64
C LEU A 52 -7.01 -46.50 -15.04
N PRO A 53 -7.82 -46.15 -14.03
CA PRO A 53 -7.68 -44.84 -13.40
C PRO A 53 -6.33 -44.68 -12.70
N LEU A 54 -5.74 -45.75 -12.15
CA LEU A 54 -4.42 -45.68 -11.51
C LEU A 54 -3.29 -45.36 -12.51
N ALA A 55 -3.35 -45.88 -13.74
CA ALA A 55 -2.43 -45.51 -14.82
C ALA A 55 -2.67 -44.12 -15.39
N ALA A 56 -3.91 -43.63 -15.35
CA ALA A 56 -4.25 -42.26 -15.77
C ALA A 56 -3.71 -41.18 -14.81
N MET A 57 -3.62 -41.47 -13.51
CA MET A 57 -3.13 -40.52 -12.51
C MET A 57 -1.75 -39.92 -12.80
N PRO A 58 -0.68 -40.72 -13.03
CA PRO A 58 0.64 -40.16 -13.34
C PRO A 58 0.67 -39.37 -14.66
N VAL A 59 -0.16 -39.79 -15.64
CA VAL A 59 -0.28 -39.05 -16.91
C VAL A 59 -0.89 -37.67 -16.68
N LEU A 60 -1.96 -37.56 -15.90
CA LEU A 60 -2.62 -36.33 -15.55
C LEU A 60 -1.71 -35.43 -14.72
N PHE A 61 -1.04 -35.98 -13.72
CA PHE A 61 -0.10 -35.26 -12.87
C PHE A 61 1.10 -34.75 -13.67
N GLY A 62 1.69 -35.59 -14.51
CA GLY A 62 2.80 -35.20 -15.39
C GLY A 62 2.43 -34.10 -16.39
N ALA A 63 1.27 -34.23 -17.06
CA ALA A 63 0.75 -33.22 -17.95
C ALA A 63 0.49 -31.90 -17.20
N GLY A 64 -0.09 -31.96 -16.00
CA GLY A 64 -0.32 -30.81 -15.14
C GLY A 64 0.98 -30.07 -14.78
N VAL A 65 2.00 -30.79 -14.33
CA VAL A 65 3.31 -30.20 -13.97
C VAL A 65 4.01 -29.57 -15.18
N LEU A 66 4.01 -30.25 -16.34
CA LEU A 66 4.65 -29.73 -17.56
C LEU A 66 3.98 -28.45 -18.08
N LEU A 67 2.65 -28.43 -18.16
CA LEU A 67 1.90 -27.26 -18.61
C LEU A 67 2.00 -26.10 -17.63
N GLN A 68 2.09 -26.42 -16.34
CA GLN A 68 2.25 -25.43 -15.29
C GLN A 68 3.63 -24.74 -15.32
N ALA A 69 4.70 -25.49 -15.62
CA ALA A 69 6.02 -24.91 -15.80
C ALA A 69 6.04 -23.89 -16.97
N ALA A 70 5.30 -24.19 -18.05
CA ALA A 70 5.12 -23.26 -19.17
C ALA A 70 4.24 -22.04 -18.80
N ALA A 71 3.14 -22.27 -18.07
CA ALA A 71 2.21 -21.22 -17.64
C ALA A 71 2.83 -20.23 -16.65
N LYS A 72 3.84 -20.63 -15.86
CA LYS A 72 4.46 -19.80 -14.82
C LYS A 72 4.99 -18.48 -15.37
N ARG A 73 5.73 -18.50 -16.47
CA ARG A 73 6.28 -17.29 -17.09
C ARG A 73 5.18 -16.33 -17.57
N SER A 74 4.14 -16.89 -18.20
CA SER A 74 3.00 -16.10 -18.68
C SER A 74 2.18 -15.52 -17.52
N ALA A 75 2.06 -16.24 -16.40
CA ALA A 75 1.39 -15.74 -15.20
C ALA A 75 2.17 -14.59 -14.54
N GLU A 76 3.49 -14.68 -14.43
CA GLU A 76 4.35 -13.62 -13.90
C GLU A 76 4.30 -12.36 -14.80
N GLN A 77 4.32 -12.53 -16.12
CA GLN A 77 4.14 -11.42 -17.05
C GLN A 77 2.75 -10.79 -16.93
N GLY A 78 1.70 -11.62 -16.86
CA GLY A 78 0.33 -11.15 -16.66
C GLY A 78 0.16 -10.33 -15.39
N TYR A 79 0.80 -10.77 -14.30
CA TYR A 79 0.81 -10.04 -13.03
C TYR A 79 1.44 -8.65 -13.18
N ARG A 80 2.65 -8.56 -13.77
CA ARG A 80 3.35 -7.28 -13.99
C ARG A 80 2.55 -6.33 -14.88
N GLN A 81 1.94 -6.85 -15.96
CA GLN A 81 1.10 -6.04 -16.85
C GLN A 81 -0.17 -5.54 -16.17
N ASN A 82 -0.79 -6.37 -15.31
CA ASN A 82 -1.94 -5.96 -14.50
C ASN A 82 -1.58 -4.86 -13.49
N MET A 83 -0.43 -4.97 -12.83
CA MET A 83 0.07 -3.90 -11.95
C MET A 83 0.23 -2.58 -12.70
N HIS A 84 0.88 -2.62 -13.88
CA HIS A 84 1.09 -1.43 -14.70
C HIS A 84 -0.24 -0.82 -15.16
N LYS A 85 -1.20 -1.66 -15.60
CA LYS A 85 -2.56 -1.24 -15.96
C LYS A 85 -3.27 -0.55 -14.79
N ASN A 86 -3.22 -1.13 -13.59
CA ASN A 86 -3.89 -0.55 -12.42
C ASN A 86 -3.23 0.76 -11.97
N ALA A 87 -1.89 0.85 -12.01
CA ALA A 87 -1.17 2.08 -11.72
C ALA A 87 -1.55 3.21 -12.69
N LEU A 88 -1.58 2.92 -13.99
CA LEU A 88 -2.00 3.89 -15.02
C LEU A 88 -3.46 4.34 -14.81
N LEU A 89 -4.37 3.42 -14.46
CA LEU A 89 -5.77 3.76 -14.18
C LEU A 89 -5.88 4.76 -13.02
N VAL A 90 -5.18 4.50 -11.92
CA VAL A 90 -5.17 5.39 -10.75
C VAL A 90 -4.59 6.77 -11.12
N GLU A 91 -3.52 6.81 -11.90
CA GLU A 91 -2.91 8.06 -12.40
C GLU A 91 -3.88 8.84 -13.28
N MET A 92 -4.54 8.18 -14.23
CA MET A 92 -5.53 8.81 -15.11
C MET A 92 -6.72 9.38 -14.34
N VAL A 93 -7.25 8.65 -13.36
CA VAL A 93 -8.40 9.09 -12.56
C VAL A 93 -8.00 10.27 -11.68
N ASN A 94 -6.84 10.22 -11.03
CA ASN A 94 -6.33 11.33 -10.20
C ASN A 94 -5.98 12.57 -11.02
N GLY A 95 -5.51 12.38 -12.26
CA GLY A 95 -5.14 13.46 -13.18
C GLY A 95 -6.24 13.88 -14.16
N LEU A 96 -7.50 13.44 -13.96
CA LEU A 96 -8.57 13.62 -14.94
C LEU A 96 -8.82 15.09 -15.32
N GLU A 97 -8.79 15.99 -14.34
CA GLU A 97 -8.96 17.42 -14.57
C GLU A 97 -7.82 17.97 -15.46
N THR A 98 -6.58 17.61 -15.17
CA THR A 98 -5.42 17.99 -15.99
C THR A 98 -5.52 17.43 -17.41
N LEU A 99 -5.94 16.17 -17.55
CA LEU A 99 -6.16 15.55 -18.88
C LEU A 99 -7.18 16.33 -19.70
N LYS A 100 -8.27 16.75 -19.08
CA LYS A 100 -9.30 17.57 -19.71
C LYS A 100 -8.79 18.96 -20.11
N CYS A 101 -8.11 19.64 -19.20
CA CYS A 101 -7.54 20.97 -19.48
C CYS A 101 -6.50 20.96 -20.60
N CYS A 102 -5.73 19.85 -20.70
CA CYS A 102 -4.70 19.70 -21.74
C CYS A 102 -5.20 19.04 -23.03
N MET A 103 -6.49 18.72 -23.14
CA MET A 103 -7.10 17.98 -24.29
C MET A 103 -6.31 16.68 -24.63
N ALA A 104 -5.83 16.00 -23.58
CA ALA A 104 -4.94 14.86 -23.71
C ALA A 104 -5.67 13.50 -23.72
N GLU A 105 -7.01 13.48 -23.76
CA GLU A 105 -7.84 12.26 -23.66
C GLU A 105 -7.47 11.23 -24.73
N SER A 106 -7.37 11.66 -25.99
CA SER A 106 -7.06 10.75 -27.11
C SER A 106 -5.66 10.13 -26.99
N ARG A 107 -4.68 10.87 -26.44
CA ARG A 107 -3.34 10.33 -26.17
C ARG A 107 -3.39 9.30 -25.07
N MET A 108 -4.08 9.60 -23.99
CA MET A 108 -4.19 8.74 -22.83
C MET A 108 -5.03 7.49 -23.14
N GLN A 109 -6.07 7.62 -23.96
CA GLN A 109 -6.85 6.49 -24.46
C GLN A 109 -5.96 5.51 -25.25
N ARG A 110 -5.14 5.99 -26.18
CA ARG A 110 -4.21 5.13 -26.93
C ARG A 110 -3.22 4.41 -26.01
N LEU A 111 -2.68 5.11 -25.00
CA LEU A 111 -1.79 4.51 -24.01
C LEU A 111 -2.52 3.42 -23.22
N TRP A 112 -3.74 3.70 -22.77
CA TRP A 112 -4.59 2.75 -22.06
C TRP A 112 -4.90 1.52 -22.91
N GLU A 113 -5.29 1.70 -24.15
CA GLU A 113 -5.59 0.61 -25.11
C GLU A 113 -4.35 -0.28 -25.30
N ALA A 114 -3.17 0.31 -25.46
CA ALA A 114 -1.91 -0.45 -25.57
C ALA A 114 -1.61 -1.27 -24.30
N VAL A 115 -1.76 -0.68 -23.12
CA VAL A 115 -1.50 -1.37 -21.84
C VAL A 115 -2.54 -2.47 -21.58
N VAL A 116 -3.82 -2.21 -21.88
CA VAL A 116 -4.88 -3.22 -21.79
C VAL A 116 -4.64 -4.35 -22.79
N GLY A 117 -4.24 -4.04 -24.02
CA GLY A 117 -3.88 -5.03 -25.03
C GLY A 117 -2.76 -5.96 -24.56
N ASN A 118 -1.68 -5.40 -24.02
CA ASN A 118 -0.56 -6.19 -23.48
C ASN A 118 -1.00 -7.05 -22.29
N SER A 119 -1.81 -6.51 -21.39
CA SER A 119 -2.35 -7.26 -20.24
C SER A 119 -3.28 -8.39 -20.69
N ALA A 120 -4.12 -8.14 -21.71
CA ALA A 120 -5.01 -9.13 -22.27
C ALA A 120 -4.26 -10.26 -22.97
N ALA A 121 -3.21 -9.94 -23.75
CA ALA A 121 -2.37 -10.93 -24.41
C ALA A 121 -1.67 -11.85 -23.40
N ALA A 122 -1.02 -11.27 -22.38
CA ALA A 122 -0.38 -12.06 -21.32
C ALA A 122 -1.36 -12.95 -20.54
N SER A 123 -2.57 -12.45 -20.28
CA SER A 123 -3.64 -13.20 -19.64
C SER A 123 -4.23 -14.29 -20.53
N ALA A 124 -4.28 -14.06 -21.86
CA ALA A 124 -4.75 -15.05 -22.82
C ALA A 124 -3.81 -16.24 -22.90
N ASP A 125 -2.48 -16.01 -22.91
CA ASP A 125 -1.49 -17.08 -22.90
C ASP A 125 -1.57 -17.94 -21.63
N ALA A 126 -1.69 -17.32 -20.47
CA ALA A 126 -1.88 -18.06 -19.21
C ALA A 126 -3.16 -18.90 -19.23
N ARG A 127 -4.26 -18.35 -19.73
CA ARG A 127 -5.53 -19.09 -19.90
C ARG A 127 -5.44 -20.23 -20.91
N ARG A 128 -4.67 -20.04 -22.00
CA ARG A 128 -4.46 -21.09 -23.01
C ARG A 128 -3.81 -22.32 -22.40
N TYR A 129 -2.76 -22.18 -21.59
CA TYR A 129 -2.13 -23.30 -20.89
C TYR A 129 -3.08 -23.99 -19.91
N ASN A 130 -3.85 -23.21 -19.16
CA ASN A 130 -4.86 -23.76 -18.25
C ASN A 130 -5.96 -24.53 -18.99
N ASN A 131 -6.47 -24.00 -20.09
CA ASN A 131 -7.48 -24.67 -20.92
C ASN A 131 -6.94 -25.96 -21.57
N LEU A 132 -5.67 -25.96 -21.99
CA LEU A 132 -5.01 -27.18 -22.48
C LEU A 132 -4.90 -28.23 -21.37
N ALA A 133 -4.54 -27.84 -20.16
CA ALA A 133 -4.48 -28.77 -19.02
C ALA A 133 -5.84 -29.39 -18.73
N VAL A 134 -6.89 -28.58 -18.69
CA VAL A 134 -8.27 -29.07 -18.50
C VAL A 134 -8.71 -29.96 -19.65
N GLY A 135 -8.43 -29.56 -20.91
CA GLY A 135 -8.77 -30.33 -22.10
C GLY A 135 -8.11 -31.72 -22.14
N ILE A 136 -6.80 -31.79 -21.83
CA ILE A 136 -6.06 -33.07 -21.72
C ILE A 136 -6.66 -33.91 -20.60
N SER A 137 -6.97 -33.31 -19.46
CA SER A 137 -7.54 -34.07 -18.34
C SER A 137 -8.92 -34.62 -18.67
N MET A 138 -9.78 -33.86 -19.36
CA MET A 138 -11.07 -34.36 -19.84
C MET A 138 -10.91 -35.50 -20.85
N LEU A 139 -9.99 -35.36 -21.81
CA LEU A 139 -9.70 -36.39 -22.80
C LEU A 139 -9.23 -37.69 -22.14
N VAL A 140 -8.30 -37.62 -21.22
CA VAL A 140 -7.81 -38.80 -20.48
C VAL A 140 -8.95 -39.47 -19.70
N THR A 141 -9.78 -38.69 -19.00
CA THR A 141 -10.93 -39.22 -18.26
C THR A 141 -11.92 -39.90 -19.18
N GLN A 142 -12.21 -39.34 -20.35
CA GLN A 142 -13.11 -39.94 -21.32
C GLN A 142 -12.53 -41.24 -21.91
N LEU A 143 -11.24 -41.27 -22.20
CA LEU A 143 -10.55 -42.48 -22.66
C LEU A 143 -10.60 -43.59 -21.59
N VAL A 144 -10.35 -43.27 -20.32
CA VAL A 144 -10.47 -44.22 -19.22
C VAL A 144 -11.88 -44.81 -19.16
N THR A 145 -12.91 -43.94 -19.30
CA THR A 145 -14.32 -44.38 -19.29
C THR A 145 -14.63 -45.32 -20.46
N VAL A 146 -14.20 -44.98 -21.68
CA VAL A 146 -14.43 -45.81 -22.87
C VAL A 146 -13.71 -47.17 -22.73
N ILE A 147 -12.43 -47.15 -22.36
CA ILE A 147 -11.64 -48.39 -22.18
C ILE A 147 -12.26 -49.26 -21.08
N MET A 148 -12.75 -48.63 -20.00
CA MET A 148 -13.41 -49.34 -18.90
C MET A 148 -14.69 -50.07 -19.35
N VAL A 149 -15.50 -49.41 -20.17
CA VAL A 149 -16.72 -50.00 -20.73
C VAL A 149 -16.35 -51.19 -21.64
N ILE A 150 -15.41 -51.01 -22.56
CA ILE A 150 -14.96 -52.04 -23.48
C ILE A 150 -14.45 -53.25 -22.72
N TRP A 151 -13.49 -53.06 -21.82
CA TRP A 151 -12.89 -54.15 -21.03
C TRP A 151 -13.90 -54.79 -20.08
N GLY A 152 -14.80 -54.01 -19.49
CA GLY A 152 -15.89 -54.46 -18.64
C GLY A 152 -16.87 -55.39 -19.37
N VAL A 153 -17.21 -55.09 -20.64
CA VAL A 153 -18.06 -55.96 -21.46
C VAL A 153 -17.41 -57.31 -21.68
N TYR A 154 -16.10 -57.37 -21.99
CA TYR A 154 -15.39 -58.67 -22.10
C TYR A 154 -15.43 -59.45 -20.78
N ARG A 155 -15.21 -58.78 -19.63
CA ARG A 155 -15.28 -59.42 -18.33
C ARG A 155 -16.68 -59.95 -17.94
N ILE A 156 -17.73 -59.30 -18.44
CA ILE A 156 -19.11 -59.80 -18.29
C ILE A 156 -19.30 -61.05 -19.14
N GLY A 157 -18.77 -61.09 -20.36
CA GLY A 157 -18.79 -62.28 -21.22
C GLY A 157 -18.08 -63.47 -20.58
N ASP A 158 -16.98 -63.23 -19.85
CA ASP A 158 -16.22 -64.26 -19.12
C ASP A 158 -16.88 -64.62 -17.78
N GLY A 159 -18.01 -64.06 -17.43
CA GLY A 159 -18.73 -64.36 -16.16
C GLY A 159 -18.04 -63.78 -14.90
N LEU A 160 -17.01 -62.91 -15.06
CA LEU A 160 -16.19 -62.37 -13.97
C LEU A 160 -16.74 -61.05 -13.43
N MET A 161 -17.80 -60.49 -14.03
CA MET A 161 -18.40 -59.24 -13.65
C MET A 161 -19.88 -59.19 -14.01
N THR A 162 -20.70 -58.47 -13.23
CA THR A 162 -22.11 -58.23 -13.53
C THR A 162 -22.31 -56.91 -14.25
N MET A 163 -23.43 -56.77 -14.98
CA MET A 163 -23.80 -55.49 -15.59
C MET A 163 -23.91 -54.36 -14.56
N GLY A 164 -24.48 -54.63 -13.39
CA GLY A 164 -24.54 -53.71 -12.28
C GLY A 164 -23.15 -53.30 -11.76
N GLY A 165 -22.20 -54.25 -11.72
CA GLY A 165 -20.81 -54.01 -11.39
C GLY A 165 -20.12 -53.08 -12.38
N LEU A 166 -20.38 -53.18 -13.70
CA LEU A 166 -19.85 -52.30 -14.72
C LEU A 166 -20.40 -50.86 -14.57
N ILE A 167 -21.72 -50.74 -14.38
CA ILE A 167 -22.37 -49.42 -14.19
C ILE A 167 -21.83 -48.76 -12.91
N GLY A 168 -21.75 -49.48 -11.80
CA GLY A 168 -21.20 -48.98 -10.53
C GLY A 168 -19.74 -48.57 -10.66
N SER A 169 -18.93 -49.36 -11.37
CA SER A 169 -17.52 -49.01 -11.63
C SER A 169 -17.36 -47.74 -12.46
N ASN A 170 -18.21 -47.56 -13.49
CA ASN A 170 -18.17 -46.34 -14.30
C ASN A 170 -18.52 -45.07 -13.51
N ILE A 171 -19.50 -45.19 -12.60
CA ILE A 171 -19.84 -44.07 -11.67
C ILE A 171 -18.68 -43.76 -10.72
N LEU A 172 -18.05 -44.79 -10.16
CA LEU A 172 -16.92 -44.68 -9.23
C LEU A 172 -15.69 -44.07 -9.91
N VAL A 173 -15.40 -44.44 -11.17
CA VAL A 173 -14.31 -43.83 -11.95
C VAL A 173 -14.58 -42.33 -12.15
N GLY A 174 -15.79 -41.95 -12.54
CA GLY A 174 -16.14 -40.54 -12.68
C GLY A 174 -15.95 -39.74 -11.38
N ARG A 175 -16.31 -40.33 -10.25
CA ARG A 175 -16.11 -39.75 -8.92
C ARG A 175 -14.64 -39.73 -8.50
N ALA A 176 -13.85 -40.72 -8.80
CA ALA A 176 -12.42 -40.79 -8.50
C ALA A 176 -11.59 -39.83 -9.37
N MET A 177 -12.01 -39.61 -10.63
CA MET A 177 -11.29 -38.71 -11.55
C MET A 177 -11.58 -37.22 -11.30
N ALA A 178 -12.71 -36.86 -10.68
CA ALA A 178 -13.10 -35.49 -10.44
C ALA A 178 -12.08 -34.65 -9.61
N PRO A 179 -11.53 -35.16 -8.50
CA PRO A 179 -10.48 -34.45 -7.75
C PRO A 179 -9.21 -34.19 -8.57
N LEU A 180 -8.87 -35.12 -9.48
CA LEU A 180 -7.68 -34.99 -10.33
C LEU A 180 -7.82 -33.83 -11.35
N LEU A 181 -9.04 -33.61 -11.86
CA LEU A 181 -9.35 -32.44 -12.72
C LEU A 181 -9.14 -31.13 -11.97
N GLN A 182 -9.45 -31.10 -10.68
CA GLN A 182 -9.29 -29.93 -9.84
C GLN A 182 -7.82 -29.69 -9.45
N MET A 183 -6.98 -30.73 -9.36
CA MET A 183 -5.57 -30.58 -8.97
C MET A 183 -4.78 -29.64 -9.88
N ALA A 184 -5.04 -29.63 -11.19
CA ALA A 184 -4.38 -28.71 -12.12
C ALA A 184 -4.69 -27.22 -11.78
N SER A 185 -5.95 -26.93 -11.44
CA SER A 185 -6.36 -25.58 -11.02
C SER A 185 -5.82 -25.20 -9.64
N LEU A 186 -5.76 -26.16 -8.71
CA LEU A 186 -5.18 -25.98 -7.38
C LEU A 186 -3.69 -25.66 -7.43
N LEU A 187 -2.94 -26.36 -8.28
CA LEU A 187 -1.52 -26.09 -8.47
C LEU A 187 -1.28 -24.67 -9.02
N THR A 188 -2.12 -24.19 -9.96
CA THR A 188 -2.05 -22.82 -10.46
C THR A 188 -2.35 -21.79 -9.36
N ARG A 189 -3.39 -22.04 -8.56
CA ARG A 189 -3.73 -21.18 -7.41
C ARG A 189 -2.62 -21.18 -6.36
N LEU A 190 -2.02 -22.33 -6.06
CA LEU A 190 -0.88 -22.45 -5.15
C LEU A 190 0.32 -21.59 -5.62
N GLN A 191 0.61 -21.59 -6.94
CA GLN A 191 1.69 -20.75 -7.46
C GLN A 191 1.37 -19.26 -7.35
N ASN A 192 0.16 -18.85 -7.69
CA ASN A 192 -0.27 -17.46 -7.51
C ASN A 192 -0.15 -17.05 -6.04
N SER A 193 -0.63 -17.90 -5.12
CA SER A 193 -0.52 -17.65 -3.67
C SER A 193 0.92 -17.55 -3.19
N ARG A 194 1.87 -18.32 -3.77
CA ARG A 194 3.30 -18.19 -3.47
C ARG A 194 3.89 -16.87 -3.96
N VAL A 195 3.45 -16.37 -5.11
CA VAL A 195 3.88 -15.05 -5.62
C VAL A 195 3.34 -13.95 -4.71
N SER A 196 2.06 -14.04 -4.34
CA SER A 196 1.42 -13.10 -3.41
C SER A 196 2.10 -13.12 -2.03
N LEU A 197 2.43 -14.32 -1.51
CA LEU A 197 3.14 -14.46 -0.23
C LEU A 197 4.51 -13.80 -0.29
N LYS A 198 5.29 -14.01 -1.37
CA LYS A 198 6.59 -13.34 -1.54
C LYS A 198 6.47 -11.83 -1.61
N ALA A 199 5.43 -11.30 -2.26
CA ALA A 199 5.18 -9.86 -2.30
C ALA A 199 4.87 -9.29 -0.91
N LEU A 200 4.12 -10.04 -0.08
CA LEU A 200 3.85 -9.68 1.30
C LEU A 200 5.10 -9.83 2.19
N ASP A 201 5.89 -10.89 2.02
CA ASP A 201 7.15 -11.07 2.75
C ASP A 201 8.09 -9.89 2.47
N MET A 202 8.27 -9.50 1.20
CA MET A 202 9.06 -8.30 0.85
C MET A 202 8.54 -7.03 1.51
N LEU A 203 7.22 -6.89 1.68
CA LEU A 203 6.63 -5.75 2.39
C LEU A 203 6.91 -5.80 3.90
N MET A 204 6.83 -7.00 4.49
CA MET A 204 7.10 -7.21 5.93
C MET A 204 8.58 -7.13 6.28
N GLU A 205 9.48 -7.39 5.33
CA GLU A 205 10.92 -7.25 5.48
C GLU A 205 11.40 -5.79 5.36
N LEU A 206 10.52 -4.86 4.96
CA LEU A 206 10.89 -3.44 4.96
C LEU A 206 11.28 -3.01 6.38
N PRO A 207 12.37 -2.25 6.52
CA PRO A 207 12.81 -1.79 7.83
C PRO A 207 11.71 -0.96 8.50
N SER A 208 11.33 -1.36 9.69
CA SER A 208 10.42 -0.59 10.55
C SER A 208 11.16 0.59 11.15
N GLU A 209 10.47 1.71 11.33
CA GLU A 209 11.05 2.90 11.98
C GLU A 209 11.56 2.59 13.40
N ASN A 210 10.91 1.66 14.11
CA ASN A 210 11.20 1.29 15.50
C ASN A 210 11.81 -0.12 15.62
N GLN A 211 12.82 -0.47 14.81
CA GLN A 211 13.41 -1.82 14.85
C GLN A 211 14.07 -2.18 16.19
N ASP A 212 14.52 -1.18 16.97
CA ASP A 212 15.21 -1.37 18.26
C ASP A 212 14.56 -0.56 19.39
N GLU A 213 13.27 -0.78 19.70
CA GLU A 213 12.58 -0.09 20.82
C GLU A 213 13.33 -0.20 22.17
N LYS A 214 14.11 -1.25 22.37
CA LYS A 214 14.89 -1.45 23.60
C LYS A 214 16.16 -0.61 23.71
N ALA A 215 16.64 -0.02 22.63
CA ALA A 215 17.84 0.80 22.57
C ALA A 215 17.55 2.31 22.53
N LEU A 216 16.26 2.71 22.49
CA LEU A 216 15.87 4.10 22.43
C LEU A 216 15.98 4.73 23.83
N LEU A 217 16.51 5.95 23.85
CA LEU A 217 16.58 6.74 25.06
C LEU A 217 15.21 7.32 25.40
N ASP A 218 14.86 7.33 26.69
CA ASP A 218 13.69 8.05 27.17
C ASP A 218 13.88 9.56 26.92
N PHE A 219 12.84 10.17 26.38
CA PHE A 219 12.85 11.58 26.00
C PHE A 219 13.11 12.54 27.18
N GLY A 220 12.78 12.10 28.42
CA GLY A 220 13.00 12.86 29.65
C GLY A 220 12.67 14.36 29.50
N ASN A 221 13.52 15.21 30.10
CA ASN A 221 13.41 16.68 30.03
C ASN A 221 14.33 17.29 28.97
N LEU A 222 14.43 16.70 27.75
CA LEU A 222 15.25 17.29 26.68
C LEU A 222 14.75 18.69 26.31
N GLU A 223 15.71 19.61 26.15
CA GLU A 223 15.38 20.97 25.69
C GLU A 223 14.83 20.97 24.26
N ALA A 224 13.85 21.83 24.02
CA ALA A 224 13.26 22.02 22.70
C ALA A 224 14.19 22.83 21.76
N SER A 225 15.39 22.30 21.54
CA SER A 225 16.45 22.87 20.69
C SER A 225 16.90 21.87 19.65
N PHE A 226 17.37 22.35 18.50
CA PHE A 226 17.89 21.51 17.42
C PHE A 226 19.34 21.86 17.09
N SER A 227 20.15 20.87 16.74
CA SER A 227 21.41 21.09 16.04
C SER A 227 21.58 20.09 14.89
N MET A 228 22.09 20.58 13.78
CA MET A 228 22.55 19.80 12.64
C MET A 228 24.06 19.99 12.53
N GLU A 229 24.81 18.92 12.48
CA GLU A 229 26.27 18.90 12.47
C GLU A 229 26.72 18.13 11.21
N ASP A 230 27.33 18.85 10.25
CA ASP A 230 27.86 18.33 8.97
C ASP A 230 26.85 17.44 8.22
N VAL A 231 25.59 17.85 8.20
CA VAL A 231 24.49 17.05 7.67
C VAL A 231 24.47 17.09 6.14
N SER A 232 24.64 15.92 5.54
CA SER A 232 24.44 15.69 4.10
C SER A 232 23.34 14.65 3.87
N PHE A 233 22.48 14.89 2.87
CA PHE A 233 21.35 14.03 2.57
C PHE A 233 21.02 14.01 1.08
N ALA A 234 20.71 12.83 0.57
CA ALA A 234 20.10 12.59 -0.75
C ALA A 234 18.86 11.71 -0.59
N TYR A 235 17.81 11.97 -1.37
CA TYR A 235 16.63 11.11 -1.37
C TYR A 235 16.96 9.73 -1.95
N PRO A 236 16.30 8.65 -1.48
CA PRO A 236 16.51 7.32 -2.04
C PRO A 236 16.27 7.29 -3.56
N GLY A 237 17.27 6.81 -4.32
CA GLY A 237 17.22 6.76 -5.78
C GLY A 237 17.49 8.09 -6.50
N ALA A 238 17.78 9.17 -5.80
CA ALA A 238 18.20 10.43 -6.43
C ALA A 238 19.72 10.47 -6.60
N GLU A 239 20.19 10.91 -7.78
CA GLU A 239 21.62 11.13 -8.08
C GLU A 239 22.18 12.39 -7.43
N ARG A 240 21.30 13.35 -7.06
CA ARG A 240 21.70 14.65 -6.52
C ARG A 240 21.50 14.70 -5.00
N THR A 241 22.52 15.22 -4.34
CA THR A 241 22.46 15.58 -2.91
C THR A 241 21.47 16.74 -2.72
N ALA A 242 20.51 16.54 -1.82
CA ALA A 242 19.52 17.57 -1.50
C ALA A 242 20.02 18.56 -0.44
N LEU A 243 20.91 18.11 0.44
CA LEU A 243 21.61 18.93 1.45
C LEU A 243 23.07 18.49 1.51
N ALA A 244 24.01 19.43 1.52
CA ALA A 244 25.46 19.18 1.63
C ALA A 244 26.05 20.00 2.78
N ASP A 245 26.71 19.33 3.71
CA ASP A 245 27.49 19.90 4.82
C ASP A 245 26.75 20.98 5.62
N VAL A 246 25.46 20.75 5.92
CA VAL A 246 24.61 21.72 6.61
C VAL A 246 24.93 21.72 8.10
N ASN A 247 25.31 22.89 8.59
CA ASN A 247 25.52 23.18 10.01
C ASN A 247 24.50 24.22 10.47
N LEU A 248 23.61 23.85 11.40
CA LEU A 248 22.54 24.72 11.89
C LEU A 248 22.31 24.46 13.38
N ARG A 249 22.22 25.53 14.17
CA ARG A 249 21.83 25.45 15.58
C ARG A 249 20.63 26.34 15.83
N ILE A 250 19.60 25.80 16.48
CA ILE A 250 18.36 26.45 16.87
C ILE A 250 18.19 26.28 18.37
N ARG A 251 18.17 27.38 19.10
CA ARG A 251 18.05 27.37 20.57
C ARG A 251 16.59 27.24 20.98
N ARG A 252 16.35 26.80 22.20
CA ARG A 252 15.01 26.80 22.79
C ARG A 252 14.42 28.21 22.79
N GLY A 253 13.18 28.33 22.32
CA GLY A 253 12.47 29.61 22.22
C GLY A 253 12.90 30.52 21.06
N GLU A 254 13.93 30.13 20.30
CA GLU A 254 14.39 30.88 19.13
C GLU A 254 13.43 30.70 17.95
N LYS A 255 13.17 31.79 17.23
CA LYS A 255 12.34 31.79 16.02
C LYS A 255 13.23 32.00 14.80
N VAL A 256 13.44 30.95 14.02
CA VAL A 256 14.36 30.96 12.87
C VAL A 256 13.57 30.90 11.58
N GLY A 257 13.81 31.87 10.70
CA GLY A 257 13.30 31.91 9.32
C GLY A 257 14.32 31.28 8.36
N ILE A 258 13.90 30.32 7.56
CA ILE A 258 14.72 29.68 6.53
C ILE A 258 14.27 30.21 5.18
N VAL A 259 15.19 30.84 4.47
CA VAL A 259 14.98 31.45 3.16
C VAL A 259 15.99 30.91 2.15
N GLY A 260 15.65 30.90 0.88
CA GLY A 260 16.56 30.43 -0.18
C GLY A 260 15.83 30.14 -1.47
N ARG A 261 16.57 29.83 -2.51
CA ARG A 261 16.02 29.55 -3.85
C ARG A 261 15.13 28.30 -3.85
N MET A 262 14.24 28.19 -4.84
CA MET A 262 13.49 26.96 -5.07
C MET A 262 14.47 25.81 -5.33
N GLY A 263 14.28 24.68 -4.65
CA GLY A 263 15.18 23.53 -4.77
C GLY A 263 16.42 23.54 -3.86
N SER A 264 16.63 24.57 -3.01
CA SER A 264 17.77 24.64 -2.08
C SER A 264 17.68 23.70 -0.85
N GLY A 265 16.67 22.83 -0.78
CA GLY A 265 16.57 21.81 0.29
C GLY A 265 15.83 22.25 1.54
N LYS A 266 15.17 23.42 1.59
CA LYS A 266 14.47 23.95 2.79
C LYS A 266 13.45 22.96 3.37
N SER A 267 12.54 22.43 2.54
CA SER A 267 11.55 21.45 2.97
C SER A 267 12.19 20.12 3.40
N THR A 268 13.33 19.76 2.79
CA THR A 268 14.14 18.58 3.18
C THR A 268 14.72 18.78 4.58
N LEU A 269 15.20 19.97 4.89
CA LEU A 269 15.69 20.31 6.23
C LEU A 269 14.58 20.12 7.28
N GLY A 270 13.38 20.65 7.03
CA GLY A 270 12.22 20.43 7.92
C GLY A 270 11.91 18.95 8.16
N LYS A 271 11.94 18.14 7.10
CA LYS A 271 11.69 16.68 7.19
C LYS A 271 12.78 15.93 7.97
N LEU A 272 14.04 16.36 7.88
CA LEU A 272 15.14 15.80 8.68
C LEU A 272 15.01 16.16 10.16
N LEU A 273 14.63 17.39 10.49
CA LEU A 273 14.43 17.81 11.88
C LEU A 273 13.38 16.99 12.62
N ILE A 274 12.31 16.55 11.93
CA ILE A 274 11.26 15.70 12.54
C ILE A 274 11.54 14.19 12.39
N GLY A 275 12.72 13.80 11.87
CA GLY A 275 13.12 12.41 11.74
C GLY A 275 12.35 11.61 10.70
N LEU A 276 11.71 12.23 9.70
CA LEU A 276 11.07 11.50 8.57
C LEU A 276 12.11 10.85 7.65
N TYR A 277 13.30 11.40 7.61
CA TYR A 277 14.46 10.84 6.92
C TYR A 277 15.67 10.91 7.83
N GLN A 278 16.60 9.99 7.63
CA GLN A 278 17.89 10.00 8.32
C GLN A 278 18.95 10.62 7.42
N PRO A 279 19.88 11.43 7.95
CA PRO A 279 20.98 11.98 7.19
C PRO A 279 21.92 10.86 6.70
N ALA A 280 22.47 11.03 5.50
CA ALA A 280 23.49 10.12 4.96
C ALA A 280 24.85 10.31 5.67
N GLN A 281 25.17 11.56 6.05
CA GLN A 281 26.33 11.93 6.84
C GLN A 281 25.94 12.97 7.87
N GLY A 282 26.72 13.06 8.95
CA GLY A 282 26.47 13.98 10.04
C GLY A 282 25.41 13.50 11.03
N ALA A 283 24.95 14.41 11.86
CA ALA A 283 23.96 14.14 12.88
C ALA A 283 22.93 15.27 13.02
N VAL A 284 21.67 14.88 13.20
CA VAL A 284 20.59 15.79 13.64
C VAL A 284 20.31 15.47 15.09
N LYS A 285 20.35 16.49 15.95
CA LYS A 285 20.17 16.33 17.40
C LYS A 285 18.98 17.14 17.89
N PHE A 286 18.22 16.58 18.82
CA PHE A 286 17.19 17.28 19.59
C PHE A 286 17.59 17.31 21.07
N GLY A 287 17.64 18.50 21.67
CA GLY A 287 18.11 18.64 23.06
C GLY A 287 19.51 18.07 23.30
N GLY A 288 20.38 18.08 22.28
CA GLY A 288 21.74 17.53 22.34
C GLY A 288 21.83 16.01 22.08
N VAL A 289 20.71 15.28 21.96
CA VAL A 289 20.66 13.84 21.67
C VAL A 289 20.39 13.62 20.18
N ASP A 290 21.12 12.69 19.55
CA ASP A 290 20.88 12.32 18.14
C ASP A 290 19.47 11.73 17.98
N ILE A 291 18.71 12.26 17.03
CA ILE A 291 17.31 11.83 16.80
C ILE A 291 17.18 10.33 16.46
N ARG A 292 18.26 9.69 15.98
CA ARG A 292 18.29 8.24 15.73
C ARG A 292 18.21 7.41 17.01
N GLN A 293 18.53 8.01 18.16
CA GLN A 293 18.48 7.37 19.48
C GLN A 293 17.14 7.65 20.21
N LEU A 294 16.26 8.44 19.60
CA LEU A 294 14.97 8.81 20.15
C LEU A 294 13.84 8.07 19.43
N ALA A 295 12.76 7.75 20.14
CA ALA A 295 11.57 7.25 19.50
C ALA A 295 10.97 8.34 18.58
N GLY A 296 10.79 8.04 17.30
CA GLY A 296 10.27 9.02 16.33
C GLY A 296 8.88 9.55 16.72
N ALA A 297 8.05 8.71 17.34
CA ALA A 297 6.73 9.11 17.86
C ALA A 297 6.85 10.18 18.96
N ASP A 298 7.80 10.02 19.88
CA ASP A 298 8.01 10.96 20.99
C ASP A 298 8.53 12.31 20.47
N LEU A 299 9.49 12.29 19.53
CA LEU A 299 9.98 13.51 18.88
C LEU A 299 8.81 14.26 18.22
N ARG A 300 8.00 13.56 17.42
CA ARG A 300 6.87 14.16 16.69
C ARG A 300 5.71 14.57 17.60
N SER A 301 5.60 14.03 18.80
CA SER A 301 4.60 14.48 19.79
C SER A 301 4.90 15.89 20.31
N ARG A 302 6.18 16.29 20.36
CA ARG A 302 6.63 17.60 20.85
C ARG A 302 6.80 18.63 19.72
N VAL A 303 6.74 18.19 18.46
CA VAL A 303 6.93 19.05 17.27
C VAL A 303 5.65 19.13 16.47
N GLY A 304 5.10 20.31 16.34
CA GLY A 304 4.03 20.61 15.39
C GLY A 304 4.62 20.84 14.00
N PHE A 305 4.32 19.95 13.06
CA PHE A 305 4.83 20.07 11.70
C PHE A 305 3.72 20.36 10.70
N LEU A 306 3.90 21.43 9.91
CA LEU A 306 3.07 21.75 8.76
C LEU A 306 3.90 21.58 7.49
N PRO A 307 3.63 20.56 6.65
CA PRO A 307 4.31 20.40 5.38
C PRO A 307 3.80 21.38 4.32
N GLN A 308 4.60 21.64 3.29
CA GLN A 308 4.24 22.46 2.13
C GLN A 308 3.03 21.87 1.38
N ASP A 309 3.05 20.55 1.11
CA ASP A 309 1.95 19.84 0.47
C ASP A 309 1.00 19.29 1.55
N VAL A 310 -0.14 19.93 1.68
CA VAL A 310 -1.16 19.58 2.67
C VAL A 310 -2.03 18.43 2.16
N VAL A 311 -2.05 17.34 2.89
CA VAL A 311 -2.95 16.20 2.66
C VAL A 311 -4.02 16.16 3.75
N LEU A 312 -5.28 16.14 3.33
CA LEU A 312 -6.42 15.88 4.20
C LEU A 312 -7.01 14.50 3.88
N PHE A 313 -7.40 13.79 4.93
CA PHE A 313 -8.01 12.47 4.84
C PHE A 313 -9.53 12.59 4.69
N TYR A 314 -10.14 11.59 4.09
CA TYR A 314 -11.59 11.49 4.05
C TYR A 314 -12.16 11.46 5.48
N GLY A 315 -13.15 12.29 5.75
CA GLY A 315 -13.75 12.46 7.07
C GLY A 315 -14.17 13.89 7.34
N THR A 316 -14.44 14.20 8.58
CA THR A 316 -14.86 15.53 9.03
C THR A 316 -13.67 16.48 9.22
N LEU A 317 -13.95 17.76 9.39
CA LEU A 317 -12.94 18.76 9.79
C LEU A 317 -12.29 18.37 11.12
N ARG A 318 -13.11 17.94 12.11
CA ARG A 318 -12.64 17.48 13.41
C ARG A 318 -11.68 16.29 13.27
N ASP A 319 -12.06 15.26 12.49
CA ASP A 319 -11.24 14.08 12.28
C ASP A 319 -9.88 14.43 11.68
N ASN A 320 -9.85 15.42 10.77
CA ASN A 320 -8.63 15.89 10.14
C ASN A 320 -7.73 16.72 11.06
N ILE A 321 -8.27 17.37 12.07
CA ILE A 321 -7.47 18.11 13.08
C ILE A 321 -6.90 17.13 14.10
N VAL A 322 -7.71 16.19 14.58
CA VAL A 322 -7.39 15.26 15.67
C VAL A 322 -6.59 14.05 15.20
N LEU A 323 -6.84 13.57 13.96
CA LEU A 323 -6.25 12.35 13.37
C LEU A 323 -6.37 11.10 14.26
N GLY A 324 -7.52 10.97 14.95
CA GLY A 324 -7.83 9.79 15.78
C GLY A 324 -7.14 9.76 17.15
N ASP A 325 -6.46 10.81 17.55
CA ASP A 325 -5.87 10.90 18.90
C ASP A 325 -6.95 11.10 19.98
N PRO A 326 -7.20 10.10 20.86
CA PRO A 326 -8.25 10.20 21.87
C PRO A 326 -7.93 11.19 22.98
N THR A 327 -6.70 11.64 23.11
CA THR A 327 -6.28 12.58 24.16
C THR A 327 -6.66 14.03 23.82
N ILE A 328 -6.98 14.32 22.56
CA ILE A 328 -7.34 15.65 22.09
C ILE A 328 -8.83 15.91 22.34
N ASN A 329 -9.12 16.75 23.32
CA ASN A 329 -10.47 17.17 23.64
C ASN A 329 -10.96 18.34 22.78
N ASP A 330 -12.26 18.63 22.81
CA ASP A 330 -12.87 19.67 21.99
C ASP A 330 -12.36 21.08 22.30
N HIS A 331 -11.91 21.36 23.54
CA HIS A 331 -11.30 22.64 23.90
C HIS A 331 -9.99 22.89 23.13
N LEU A 332 -9.14 21.87 23.01
CA LEU A 332 -7.90 21.94 22.25
C LEU A 332 -8.19 22.13 20.74
N VAL A 333 -9.20 21.42 20.21
CA VAL A 333 -9.65 21.58 18.82
C VAL A 333 -10.13 23.01 18.57
N LEU A 334 -10.97 23.58 19.43
CA LEU A 334 -11.47 24.93 19.30
C LEU A 334 -10.34 25.97 19.39
N ARG A 335 -9.41 25.80 20.33
CA ARG A 335 -8.24 26.69 20.50
C ARG A 335 -7.36 26.68 19.24
N ALA A 336 -6.95 25.48 18.79
CA ALA A 336 -6.13 25.34 17.59
C ALA A 336 -6.81 25.88 16.34
N SER A 337 -8.12 25.62 16.20
CA SER A 337 -8.94 26.08 15.10
C SER A 337 -9.09 27.61 15.07
N ALA A 338 -9.23 28.25 16.23
CA ALA A 338 -9.27 29.70 16.33
C ALA A 338 -7.94 30.33 15.92
N LEU A 339 -6.82 29.74 16.34
CA LEU A 339 -5.47 30.18 16.00
C LEU A 339 -5.17 30.03 14.50
N ALA A 340 -5.55 28.90 13.90
CA ALA A 340 -5.30 28.61 12.50
C ALA A 340 -6.30 29.28 11.53
N GLY A 341 -7.38 29.87 12.03
CA GLY A 341 -8.42 30.49 11.18
C GLY A 341 -9.51 29.54 10.71
N VAL A 342 -9.55 28.31 11.21
CA VAL A 342 -10.60 27.33 10.86
C VAL A 342 -11.97 27.80 11.35
N THR A 343 -12.06 28.40 12.53
CA THR A 343 -13.32 28.90 13.08
C THR A 343 -13.97 29.97 12.21
N ASP A 344 -13.19 30.69 11.39
CA ASP A 344 -13.70 31.81 10.59
C ASP A 344 -14.65 31.30 9.48
N PHE A 345 -14.40 30.11 8.93
CA PHE A 345 -15.29 29.51 7.92
C PHE A 345 -16.22 28.44 8.48
N VAL A 346 -15.86 27.80 9.59
CA VAL A 346 -16.71 26.81 10.27
C VAL A 346 -17.99 27.45 10.82
N ARG A 347 -17.93 28.69 11.34
CA ARG A 347 -19.09 29.41 11.85
C ARG A 347 -20.23 29.55 10.86
N ASN A 348 -19.91 29.63 9.58
CA ASN A 348 -20.89 29.79 8.51
C ASN A 348 -21.36 28.45 7.92
N ASN A 349 -20.86 27.31 8.43
CA ASN A 349 -21.23 25.99 7.98
C ASN A 349 -22.21 25.33 8.95
N PRO A 350 -23.43 24.96 8.51
CA PRO A 350 -24.43 24.33 9.40
C PRO A 350 -23.95 23.05 10.09
N ALA A 351 -23.05 22.31 9.45
CA ALA A 351 -22.46 21.09 10.01
C ALA A 351 -21.29 21.36 10.98
N GLY A 352 -20.85 22.61 11.13
CA GLY A 352 -19.75 22.98 12.00
C GLY A 352 -18.47 22.17 11.75
N PHE A 353 -17.84 21.66 12.80
CA PHE A 353 -16.69 20.76 12.72
C PHE A 353 -17.01 19.35 12.17
N GLY A 354 -18.29 18.98 12.07
CA GLY A 354 -18.76 17.76 11.41
C GLY A 354 -18.81 17.86 9.88
N ALA A 355 -18.49 19.02 9.30
CA ALA A 355 -18.45 19.21 7.85
C ALA A 355 -17.44 18.27 7.19
N GLN A 356 -17.88 17.57 6.13
CA GLN A 356 -17.05 16.64 5.38
C GLN A 356 -16.05 17.36 4.48
N VAL A 357 -14.76 17.04 4.62
CA VAL A 357 -13.70 17.65 3.81
C VAL A 357 -13.61 17.06 2.40
N GLY A 358 -14.21 15.88 2.18
CA GLY A 358 -14.11 15.15 0.91
C GLY A 358 -12.76 14.45 0.73
N GLU A 359 -12.63 13.75 -0.39
CA GLU A 359 -11.38 13.09 -0.76
C GLU A 359 -10.28 14.13 -0.99
N GLN A 360 -9.13 13.99 -0.30
CA GLN A 360 -8.01 14.94 -0.34
C GLN A 360 -8.39 16.40 -0.04
N GLY A 361 -9.52 16.62 0.65
CA GLY A 361 -9.98 17.95 0.99
C GLY A 361 -10.61 18.73 -0.17
N LYS A 362 -11.15 18.07 -1.19
CA LYS A 362 -11.76 18.68 -2.38
C LYS A 362 -12.90 19.66 -2.07
N ASN A 363 -13.59 19.49 -0.94
CA ASN A 363 -14.68 20.38 -0.53
C ASN A 363 -14.18 21.68 0.10
N LEU A 364 -12.87 21.87 0.25
CA LEU A 364 -12.26 23.04 0.86
C LEU A 364 -11.43 23.83 -0.15
N SER A 365 -11.39 25.15 0.01
CA SER A 365 -10.43 25.99 -0.73
C SER A 365 -8.98 25.68 -0.32
N GLY A 366 -7.99 26.08 -1.12
CA GLY A 366 -6.58 25.92 -0.78
C GLY A 366 -6.20 26.50 0.58
N GLY A 367 -6.65 27.72 0.87
CA GLY A 367 -6.42 28.37 2.15
C GLY A 367 -7.12 27.68 3.33
N GLN A 368 -8.34 27.16 3.12
CA GLN A 368 -9.05 26.38 4.15
C GLN A 368 -8.33 25.06 4.45
N ARG A 369 -7.84 24.33 3.42
CA ARG A 369 -7.02 23.14 3.63
C ARG A 369 -5.77 23.45 4.45
N GLN A 370 -5.11 24.55 4.15
CA GLN A 370 -3.91 24.99 4.86
C GLN A 370 -4.22 25.39 6.31
N ALA A 371 -5.35 26.05 6.55
CA ALA A 371 -5.82 26.38 7.91
C ALA A 371 -6.09 25.11 8.74
N VAL A 372 -6.73 24.07 8.16
CA VAL A 372 -6.95 22.79 8.84
C VAL A 372 -5.63 22.11 9.18
N ALA A 373 -4.66 22.09 8.26
CA ALA A 373 -3.35 21.50 8.50
C ALA A 373 -2.55 22.28 9.57
N LEU A 374 -2.68 23.60 9.60
CA LEU A 374 -2.09 24.43 10.65
C LEU A 374 -2.76 24.14 12.02
N ALA A 375 -4.09 23.98 12.06
CA ALA A 375 -4.78 23.59 13.29
C ALA A 375 -4.31 22.22 13.79
N ARG A 376 -4.09 21.25 12.88
CA ARG A 376 -3.49 19.94 13.18
C ARG A 376 -2.10 20.05 13.81
N ALA A 377 -1.25 20.94 13.28
CA ALA A 377 0.09 21.17 13.83
C ALA A 377 0.06 21.82 15.22
N LEU A 378 -0.99 22.60 15.53
CA LEU A 378 -1.13 23.36 16.79
C LEU A 378 -1.92 22.62 17.88
N VAL A 379 -2.72 21.62 17.54
CA VAL A 379 -3.74 21.06 18.45
C VAL A 379 -3.17 20.43 19.71
N ARG A 380 -1.95 19.88 19.64
CA ARG A 380 -1.23 19.29 20.79
C ARG A 380 -0.44 20.30 21.60
N ASP A 381 -0.52 21.59 21.26
CA ASP A 381 0.25 22.67 21.90
C ASP A 381 1.77 22.39 21.97
N PRO A 382 2.42 22.07 20.84
CA PRO A 382 3.80 21.60 20.81
C PRO A 382 4.79 22.68 21.27
N GLU A 383 5.96 22.25 21.79
CA GLU A 383 7.04 23.14 22.21
C GLU A 383 7.80 23.73 21.01
N VAL A 384 7.82 22.97 19.91
CA VAL A 384 8.46 23.36 18.65
C VAL A 384 7.45 23.39 17.52
N LEU A 385 7.50 24.40 16.69
CA LEU A 385 6.74 24.49 15.46
C LEU A 385 7.69 24.55 14.26
N ILE A 386 7.47 23.66 13.30
CA ILE A 386 8.15 23.68 11.99
C ILE A 386 7.08 23.88 10.94
N LEU A 387 7.06 25.04 10.32
CA LEU A 387 6.03 25.45 9.39
C LEU A 387 6.65 25.70 8.01
N ASP A 388 6.28 24.86 7.03
CA ASP A 388 6.75 24.98 5.65
C ASP A 388 5.65 25.63 4.80
N GLU A 389 5.89 26.88 4.39
CA GLU A 389 4.98 27.70 3.59
C GLU A 389 3.56 27.81 4.18
N PRO A 390 3.39 28.20 5.46
CA PRO A 390 2.11 28.08 6.18
C PRO A 390 0.97 28.91 5.61
N THR A 391 1.25 29.88 4.75
CA THR A 391 0.25 30.80 4.20
C THR A 391 0.26 30.88 2.67
N SER A 392 0.95 29.96 1.98
CA SER A 392 1.14 29.98 0.52
C SER A 392 -0.17 30.08 -0.28
N ASN A 393 -1.23 29.43 0.19
CA ASN A 393 -2.54 29.39 -0.45
C ASN A 393 -3.56 30.37 0.16
N MET A 394 -3.12 31.33 0.99
CA MET A 394 -3.97 32.31 1.65
C MET A 394 -3.85 33.68 0.97
N ASP A 395 -4.94 34.45 1.01
CA ASP A 395 -4.92 35.84 0.66
C ASP A 395 -4.19 36.70 1.72
N ASN A 396 -3.82 37.92 1.37
CA ASN A 396 -3.04 38.81 2.24
C ASN A 396 -3.78 39.17 3.56
N ALA A 397 -5.11 39.20 3.57
CA ALA A 397 -5.88 39.50 4.78
C ALA A 397 -5.86 38.31 5.75
N SER A 398 -6.11 37.08 5.25
CA SER A 398 -6.02 35.82 6.00
C SER A 398 -4.59 35.60 6.52
N GLU A 399 -3.57 35.83 5.70
CA GLU A 399 -2.16 35.76 6.09
C GLU A 399 -1.82 36.64 7.28
N ARG A 400 -2.17 37.94 7.20
CA ARG A 400 -1.93 38.88 8.32
C ARG A 400 -2.66 38.49 9.60
N MET A 401 -3.84 37.85 9.47
CA MET A 401 -4.58 37.36 10.62
C MET A 401 -3.89 36.14 11.25
N VAL A 402 -3.46 35.18 10.45
CA VAL A 402 -2.69 34.01 10.91
C VAL A 402 -1.37 34.45 11.53
N GLN A 403 -0.64 35.37 10.91
CA GLN A 403 0.60 35.97 11.44
C GLN A 403 0.40 36.54 12.84
N ARG A 404 -0.63 37.37 13.03
CA ARG A 404 -0.94 37.99 14.34
C ARG A 404 -1.29 36.92 15.39
N ARG A 405 -2.08 35.93 15.02
CA ARG A 405 -2.47 34.80 15.90
C ARG A 405 -1.28 33.95 16.28
N LEU A 406 -0.41 33.60 15.30
CA LEU A 406 0.83 32.87 15.57
C LEU A 406 1.73 33.63 16.53
N ARG A 407 1.93 34.96 16.31
CA ARG A 407 2.75 35.77 17.19
C ARG A 407 2.32 35.66 18.66
N SER A 408 1.02 35.60 18.94
CA SER A 408 0.48 35.49 20.30
C SER A 408 0.77 34.16 21.02
N ILE A 409 1.09 33.09 20.29
CA ILE A 409 1.35 31.75 20.86
C ILE A 409 2.81 31.33 20.81
N LEU A 410 3.64 32.09 20.10
CA LEU A 410 5.07 31.77 19.92
C LEU A 410 5.94 32.21 21.11
N GLU A 411 5.36 32.81 22.13
CA GLU A 411 6.09 33.16 23.34
C GLU A 411 6.57 31.91 24.06
N GLY A 412 7.87 31.79 24.27
CA GLY A 412 8.51 30.63 24.87
C GLY A 412 8.62 29.36 23.98
N LYS A 413 8.09 29.38 22.76
CA LYS A 413 8.14 28.28 21.79
C LYS A 413 9.26 28.48 20.77
N THR A 414 9.85 27.37 20.34
CA THR A 414 10.80 27.35 19.22
C THR A 414 10.06 27.30 17.88
N LEU A 415 10.47 28.14 16.94
CA LEU A 415 9.88 28.18 15.60
C LEU A 415 10.94 27.98 14.51
N VAL A 416 10.66 27.11 13.58
CA VAL A 416 11.35 27.01 12.28
C VAL A 416 10.33 27.35 11.20
N LEU A 417 10.49 28.51 10.58
CA LEU A 417 9.60 28.99 9.54
C LEU A 417 10.30 28.95 8.19
N ILE A 418 9.81 28.14 7.30
CA ILE A 418 10.26 28.09 5.91
C ILE A 418 9.25 28.89 5.09
N THR A 419 9.67 30.00 4.50
CA THR A 419 8.77 30.82 3.68
C THR A 419 9.54 31.72 2.71
N HIS A 420 8.87 32.06 1.62
CA HIS A 420 9.32 33.12 0.69
C HIS A 420 8.53 34.41 0.87
N ARG A 421 7.53 34.45 1.76
CA ARG A 421 6.69 35.63 2.03
C ARG A 421 7.34 36.52 3.07
N LEU A 422 7.72 37.74 2.67
CA LEU A 422 8.39 38.69 3.54
C LEU A 422 7.56 39.08 4.77
N SER A 423 6.24 39.16 4.62
CA SER A 423 5.31 39.46 5.72
C SER A 423 5.39 38.44 6.87
N MET A 424 5.64 37.17 6.57
CA MET A 424 5.78 36.14 7.59
C MET A 424 7.12 36.18 8.31
N LEU A 425 8.14 36.83 7.74
CA LEU A 425 9.46 36.93 8.36
C LEU A 425 9.47 37.92 9.54
N ASP A 426 8.45 38.75 9.72
CA ASP A 426 8.33 39.65 10.88
C ASP A 426 8.14 38.92 12.24
N ILE A 427 7.86 37.62 12.22
CA ILE A 427 7.69 36.83 13.46
C ILE A 427 8.93 36.02 13.83
N VAL A 428 10.04 36.12 13.09
CA VAL A 428 11.29 35.40 13.36
C VAL A 428 12.37 36.32 13.93
N ASP A 429 13.24 35.72 14.73
CA ASP A 429 14.34 36.46 15.39
C ASP A 429 15.62 36.46 14.53
N ARG A 430 15.80 35.42 13.70
CA ARG A 430 16.98 35.22 12.85
C ARG A 430 16.63 34.58 11.51
N LEU A 431 17.34 34.98 10.47
CA LEU A 431 17.22 34.40 9.12
C LEU A 431 18.44 33.52 8.81
N VAL A 432 18.17 32.42 8.18
CA VAL A 432 19.16 31.47 7.64
C VAL A 432 18.93 31.34 6.14
N GLY A 433 19.95 31.71 5.37
CA GLY A 433 19.94 31.56 3.92
C GLY A 433 20.40 30.14 3.52
N MET A 434 19.72 29.54 2.54
CA MET A 434 20.12 28.30 1.90
C MET A 434 20.28 28.54 0.39
N ASP A 435 21.44 28.17 -0.13
CA ASP A 435 21.81 28.32 -1.55
C ASP A 435 21.68 26.99 -2.31
#